data_1772540bcf9017c8a858b3f9cded4841
#
_entry.id   1772540bcf9017c8a858b3f9cded4841
#
_cell.length_a   1.000
_cell.length_b   1.000
_cell.length_c   1.000
_cell.angle_alpha   90.00
_cell.angle_beta   90.00
_cell.angle_gamma   90.00
#
_symmetry.space_group_name_H-M   'P 1'
#
loop_
_entity.id
_entity.type
_entity.pdbx_description
1 polymer ?
#
loop_
_entity_poly.entity_id
_entity_poly.type
_entity_poly.pdbx_seq_one_letter_code
_entity_poly.pdbx_strand_id
1 'polypeptide(L)'
;SIAPFLGIEVARAEISPDGVLVMDRMNKRYVQVPFDELKNLAKADLDFHTLQALFMNEIFLPGKKVLTVRDISSFAVRPENENALIEVKNGKHFAYRFRTNTNDGLLKESHIGLSGTRYGINWRYDKFRPLEQKQFPGTMTVSFEGAAKPVTAVFELSRLSTNKDWE
;
A
#
# COMPACT_ATOMS: atom_id res chain seq x y z
N SER A 1 -1.66 -10.74 -9.31
CA SER A 1 -0.28 -10.91 -8.91
C SER A 1 0.57 -9.74 -9.37
N ILE A 2 1.63 -9.45 -8.63
CA ILE A 2 2.56 -8.38 -8.91
C ILE A 2 3.97 -8.97 -8.92
N ALA A 3 4.74 -8.68 -9.96
CA ALA A 3 6.10 -9.19 -10.10
C ALA A 3 7.10 -8.03 -10.04
N PRO A 4 7.61 -7.69 -8.85
CA PRO A 4 8.67 -6.70 -8.73
C PRO A 4 10.00 -7.29 -9.15
N PHE A 5 10.87 -6.47 -9.78
CA PHE A 5 12.24 -6.87 -10.04
C PHE A 5 13.18 -5.70 -10.39
N LEU A 6 14.47 -5.97 -10.30
CA LEU A 6 15.58 -5.06 -10.60
C LEU A 6 16.36 -5.57 -11.81
N GLY A 7 15.80 -5.50 -13.00
CA GLY A 7 16.43 -6.11 -14.17
C GLY A 7 16.40 -7.64 -14.12
N ILE A 8 16.52 -8.20 -12.94
CA ILE A 8 16.32 -9.63 -12.64
C ILE A 8 15.18 -9.68 -11.64
N GLU A 9 14.20 -10.53 -11.88
CA GLU A 9 13.10 -10.71 -10.94
C GLU A 9 13.62 -11.22 -9.59
N VAL A 10 13.52 -10.39 -8.56
CA VAL A 10 13.99 -10.73 -7.21
C VAL A 10 12.89 -11.24 -6.31
N ALA A 11 11.66 -10.81 -6.53
CA ALA A 11 10.51 -11.25 -5.75
C ALA A 11 9.23 -11.15 -6.55
N ARG A 12 8.27 -11.95 -6.18
CA ARG A 12 6.89 -11.88 -6.71
C ARG A 12 5.93 -11.96 -5.54
N ALA A 13 4.93 -11.13 -5.55
CA ALA A 13 3.88 -11.15 -4.53
C ALA A 13 2.53 -11.44 -5.18
N GLU A 14 1.76 -12.32 -4.56
CA GLU A 14 0.39 -12.62 -4.95
C GLU A 14 -0.52 -12.34 -3.77
N ILE A 15 -1.57 -11.59 -4.02
CA ILE A 15 -2.57 -11.24 -3.00
C ILE A 15 -3.83 -12.04 -3.27
N SER A 16 -4.34 -12.69 -2.24
CA SER A 16 -5.61 -13.40 -2.29
C SER A 16 -6.41 -13.11 -1.02
N PRO A 17 -7.68 -13.55 -0.93
CA PRO A 17 -8.42 -13.40 0.31
C PRO A 17 -7.80 -14.13 1.51
N ASP A 18 -6.91 -15.08 1.27
CA ASP A 18 -6.27 -15.87 2.34
C ASP A 18 -5.01 -15.19 2.91
N GLY A 19 -4.36 -14.32 2.13
CA GLY A 19 -3.13 -13.67 2.57
C GLY A 19 -2.27 -13.19 1.41
N VAL A 20 -0.99 -13.02 1.70
CA VAL A 20 0.01 -12.62 0.71
C VAL A 20 1.05 -13.72 0.59
N LEU A 21 1.25 -14.20 -0.63
CA LEU A 21 2.33 -15.12 -0.96
C LEU A 21 3.47 -14.34 -1.60
N VAL A 22 4.64 -14.38 -1.00
CA VAL A 22 5.84 -13.74 -1.53
C VAL A 22 6.82 -14.83 -1.96
N MET A 23 7.23 -14.77 -3.21
CA MET A 23 8.25 -15.64 -3.76
C MET A 23 9.56 -14.87 -3.84
N ASP A 24 10.53 -15.25 -3.02
CA ASP A 24 11.88 -14.68 -3.06
C ASP A 24 12.74 -15.53 -4.01
N ARG A 25 12.97 -14.99 -5.19
CA ARG A 25 13.70 -15.72 -6.23
C ARG A 25 15.21 -15.78 -5.99
N MET A 26 15.75 -14.78 -5.32
CA MET A 26 17.19 -14.77 -5.00
C MET A 26 17.56 -15.89 -4.05
N ASN A 27 16.74 -16.08 -3.02
CA ASN A 27 16.97 -17.11 -2.01
C ASN A 27 16.19 -18.40 -2.29
N LYS A 28 15.49 -18.46 -3.42
CA LYS A 28 14.69 -19.63 -3.86
C LYS A 28 13.74 -20.13 -2.79
N ARG A 29 13.03 -19.23 -2.17
CA ARG A 29 12.07 -19.56 -1.11
C ARG A 29 10.74 -18.87 -1.32
N TYR A 30 9.72 -19.44 -0.69
CA TYR A 30 8.38 -18.88 -0.65
C TYR A 30 8.07 -18.47 0.77
N VAL A 31 7.46 -17.31 0.93
CA VAL A 31 6.95 -16.86 2.21
C VAL A 31 5.47 -16.60 2.03
N GLN A 32 4.65 -17.35 2.74
CA GLN A 32 3.21 -17.11 2.77
C GLN A 32 2.87 -16.45 4.10
N VAL A 33 2.23 -15.29 4.03
CA VAL A 33 1.85 -14.55 5.22
C VAL A 33 0.32 -14.45 5.24
N PRO A 34 -0.36 -15.22 6.08
CA PRO A 34 -1.80 -15.10 6.27
C PRO A 34 -2.16 -13.71 6.79
N PHE A 35 -3.36 -13.23 6.45
CA PHE A 35 -3.80 -11.90 6.90
C PHE A 35 -3.80 -11.78 8.43
N ASP A 36 -4.12 -12.85 9.16
CA ASP A 36 -4.11 -12.81 10.61
C ASP A 36 -2.72 -12.52 11.18
N GLU A 37 -1.67 -13.08 10.57
CA GLU A 37 -0.30 -12.79 10.97
C GLU A 37 0.11 -11.38 10.59
N LEU A 38 -0.31 -10.88 9.43
CA LEU A 38 -0.06 -9.51 9.02
C LEU A 38 -0.68 -8.54 10.01
N LYS A 39 -1.90 -8.81 10.46
CA LYS A 39 -2.55 -8.01 11.49
C LYS A 39 -1.75 -7.98 12.78
N ASN A 40 -1.27 -9.13 13.23
CA ASN A 40 -0.48 -9.23 14.45
C ASN A 40 0.85 -8.50 14.33
N LEU A 41 1.58 -8.68 13.22
CA LEU A 41 2.87 -8.05 12.99
C LEU A 41 2.76 -6.53 12.88
N ALA A 42 1.77 -6.07 12.17
CA ALA A 42 1.59 -4.65 11.89
C ALA A 42 0.81 -3.92 12.98
N LYS A 43 0.15 -4.64 13.88
CA LYS A 43 -0.80 -4.07 14.83
C LYS A 43 -1.88 -3.25 14.13
N ALA A 44 -2.16 -3.56 12.85
CA ALA A 44 -3.12 -2.87 12.02
C ALA A 44 -4.20 -3.83 11.55
N ASP A 45 -5.41 -3.31 11.38
CA ASP A 45 -6.52 -4.11 10.87
C ASP A 45 -6.48 -4.12 9.33
N LEU A 46 -5.64 -5.02 8.79
CA LEU A 46 -5.45 -5.16 7.35
C LEU A 46 -6.32 -6.29 6.82
N ASP A 47 -7.25 -5.96 5.95
CA ASP A 47 -8.02 -6.95 5.21
C ASP A 47 -7.57 -7.00 3.75
N PHE A 48 -8.17 -7.91 2.99
CA PHE A 48 -7.86 -8.09 1.57
C PHE A 48 -8.05 -6.80 0.77
N HIS A 49 -9.14 -6.08 1.03
CA HIS A 49 -9.46 -4.86 0.27
C HIS A 49 -8.50 -3.73 0.59
N THR A 50 -8.09 -3.60 1.84
CA THR A 50 -7.10 -2.61 2.25
C THR A 50 -5.76 -2.88 1.58
N LEU A 51 -5.29 -4.13 1.63
CA LEU A 51 -4.04 -4.50 0.96
C LEU A 51 -4.13 -4.32 -0.55
N GLN A 52 -5.25 -4.68 -1.15
CA GLN A 52 -5.46 -4.49 -2.58
C GLN A 52 -5.34 -3.00 -2.94
N ALA A 53 -5.99 -2.12 -2.18
CA ALA A 53 -5.92 -0.69 -2.41
C ALA A 53 -4.48 -0.16 -2.27
N LEU A 54 -3.75 -0.62 -1.27
CA LEU A 54 -2.35 -0.25 -1.08
C LEU A 54 -1.49 -0.64 -2.28
N PHE A 55 -1.61 -1.87 -2.76
CA PHE A 55 -0.87 -2.33 -3.94
C PHE A 55 -1.34 -1.69 -5.23
N MET A 56 -2.58 -1.23 -5.30
CA MET A 56 -3.12 -0.57 -6.49
C MET A 56 -2.94 0.95 -6.47
N ASN A 57 -2.23 1.49 -5.49
CA ASN A 57 -2.00 2.93 -5.36
C ASN A 57 -3.32 3.71 -5.26
N GLU A 58 -4.23 3.25 -4.42
CA GLU A 58 -5.54 3.84 -4.26
C GLU A 58 -5.78 4.33 -2.83
N ILE A 59 -6.50 5.43 -2.70
CA ILE A 59 -7.03 5.89 -1.42
C ILE A 59 -8.20 4.97 -1.05
N PHE A 60 -8.35 4.66 0.22
CA PHE A 60 -9.39 3.75 0.68
C PHE A 60 -10.03 4.21 1.99
N LEU A 61 -11.18 3.65 2.28
CA LEU A 61 -11.83 3.70 3.60
C LEU A 61 -11.91 2.29 4.16
N PRO A 62 -11.63 2.12 5.45
CA PRO A 62 -11.75 0.81 6.10
C PRO A 62 -13.15 0.22 5.91
N GLY A 63 -13.21 -1.04 5.51
CA GLY A 63 -14.47 -1.75 5.35
C GLY A 63 -15.23 -1.47 4.07
N LYS A 64 -14.70 -0.62 3.19
CA LYS A 64 -15.34 -0.33 1.90
C LYS A 64 -14.52 -0.88 0.74
N LYS A 65 -15.19 -1.58 -0.17
CA LYS A 65 -14.56 -2.12 -1.38
C LYS A 65 -14.35 -1.05 -2.45
N VAL A 66 -15.30 -0.13 -2.58
CA VAL A 66 -15.30 0.91 -3.61
C VAL A 66 -15.71 2.23 -2.99
N LEU A 67 -14.97 3.28 -3.28
CA LEU A 67 -15.33 4.63 -2.86
C LEU A 67 -16.33 5.24 -3.82
N THR A 68 -17.25 6.00 -3.26
CA THR A 68 -18.25 6.76 -4.02
C THR A 68 -18.12 8.25 -3.70
N VAL A 69 -18.83 9.09 -4.44
CA VAL A 69 -18.84 10.54 -4.19
C VAL A 69 -19.29 10.86 -2.75
N ARG A 70 -20.18 10.06 -2.19
CA ARG A 70 -20.64 10.23 -0.81
C ARG A 70 -19.52 10.05 0.23
N ASP A 71 -18.51 9.30 -0.10
CA ASP A 71 -17.41 9.01 0.82
C ASP A 71 -16.43 10.17 0.97
N ILE A 72 -16.50 11.19 0.11
CA ILE A 72 -15.63 12.37 0.19
C ILE A 72 -15.76 13.04 1.55
N SER A 73 -16.95 13.09 2.11
CA SER A 73 -17.18 13.70 3.43
C SER A 73 -16.52 12.95 4.58
N SER A 74 -16.07 11.73 4.35
CA SER A 74 -15.37 10.93 5.36
C SER A 74 -13.88 11.28 5.47
N PHE A 75 -13.39 12.16 4.62
CA PHE A 75 -12.00 12.58 4.61
C PHE A 75 -11.86 14.05 5.01
N ALA A 76 -10.79 14.35 5.75
CA ALA A 76 -10.34 15.71 5.98
C ALA A 76 -9.11 15.94 5.10
N VAL A 77 -9.08 17.06 4.39
CA VAL A 77 -7.99 17.40 3.49
C VAL A 77 -7.36 18.72 3.94
N ARG A 78 -6.03 18.74 4.06
CA ARG A 78 -5.31 19.98 4.37
C ARG A 78 -4.06 20.10 3.50
N PRO A 79 -3.69 21.33 3.14
CA PRO A 79 -2.47 21.55 2.38
C PRO A 79 -1.22 21.31 3.24
N GLU A 80 -0.17 20.81 2.61
CA GLU A 80 1.11 20.54 3.26
C GLU A 80 2.23 20.77 2.24
N ASN A 81 2.67 22.02 2.09
CA ASN A 81 3.64 22.43 1.07
C ASN A 81 3.15 22.10 -0.34
N GLU A 82 3.88 21.25 -1.06
CA GLU A 82 3.51 20.81 -2.41
C GLU A 82 2.54 19.63 -2.41
N ASN A 83 2.13 19.19 -1.24
CA ASN A 83 1.28 18.02 -1.06
C ASN A 83 -0.06 18.40 -0.44
N ALA A 84 -1.00 17.50 -0.54
CA ALA A 84 -2.23 17.51 0.25
C ALA A 84 -2.23 16.29 1.15
N LEU A 85 -2.48 16.51 2.44
CA LEU A 85 -2.64 15.43 3.40
C LEU A 85 -4.12 15.12 3.53
N ILE A 86 -4.49 13.88 3.26
CA ILE A 86 -5.85 13.39 3.31
C ILE A 86 -5.94 12.42 4.48
N GLU A 87 -6.82 12.70 5.43
CA GLU A 87 -6.98 11.86 6.62
C GLU A 87 -8.41 11.36 6.73
N VAL A 88 -8.58 10.12 7.16
CA VAL A 88 -9.90 9.57 7.43
C VAL A 88 -10.42 10.15 8.74
N LYS A 89 -11.62 10.76 8.70
CA LYS A 89 -12.27 11.27 9.88
C LYS A 89 -12.77 10.14 10.76
N ASN A 90 -12.79 10.38 12.07
CA ASN A 90 -13.39 9.46 13.04
C ASN A 90 -12.76 8.07 13.08
N GLY A 91 -11.48 7.96 12.76
CA GLY A 91 -10.74 6.73 12.97
C GLY A 91 -10.71 6.40 14.47
N LYS A 92 -11.07 5.17 14.84
CA LYS A 92 -11.14 4.75 16.24
C LYS A 92 -9.81 4.18 16.74
N HIS A 93 -9.43 3.03 16.22
CA HIS A 93 -8.21 2.35 16.62
C HIS A 93 -7.04 2.68 15.73
N PHE A 94 -7.31 3.01 14.47
CA PHE A 94 -6.29 3.29 13.47
C PHE A 94 -6.48 4.66 12.85
N ALA A 95 -5.36 5.31 12.55
CA ALA A 95 -5.34 6.56 11.81
C ALA A 95 -4.87 6.24 10.38
N TYR A 96 -5.66 6.63 9.39
CA TYR A 96 -5.36 6.43 7.98
C TYR A 96 -5.04 7.77 7.34
N ARG A 97 -3.86 7.90 6.77
CA ARG A 97 -3.41 9.12 6.13
C ARG A 97 -2.85 8.85 4.76
N PHE A 98 -3.15 9.75 3.83
CA PHE A 98 -2.70 9.66 2.45
C PHE A 98 -2.08 10.98 2.06
N ARG A 99 -0.95 10.94 1.38
CA ARG A 99 -0.30 12.15 0.89
C ARG A 99 -0.26 12.12 -0.62
N THR A 100 -0.92 13.10 -1.23
CA THR A 100 -0.93 13.30 -2.67
C THR A 100 -0.11 14.53 -3.03
N ASN A 101 0.52 14.53 -4.20
CA ASN A 101 1.20 15.71 -4.70
C ASN A 101 0.19 16.60 -5.42
N THR A 102 0.17 17.90 -5.12
CA THR A 102 -0.81 18.83 -5.70
C THR A 102 -0.54 19.15 -7.15
N ASN A 103 0.70 19.00 -7.63
CA ASN A 103 1.05 19.30 -9.01
C ASN A 103 0.62 18.20 -9.99
N ASP A 104 0.84 16.95 -9.63
CA ASP A 104 0.52 15.81 -10.51
C ASP A 104 -0.69 14.99 -10.05
N GLY A 105 -1.20 15.23 -8.84
CA GLY A 105 -2.35 14.52 -8.28
C GLY A 105 -2.07 13.08 -7.88
N LEU A 106 -0.81 12.65 -7.92
CA LEU A 106 -0.46 11.26 -7.64
C LEU A 106 -0.38 10.98 -6.13
N LEU A 107 -0.84 9.81 -5.74
CA LEU A 107 -0.73 9.33 -4.37
C LEU A 107 0.71 8.86 -4.13
N LYS A 108 1.43 9.58 -3.27
CA LYS A 108 2.84 9.31 -3.00
C LYS A 108 3.07 8.48 -1.74
N GLU A 109 2.14 8.51 -0.80
CA GLU A 109 2.30 7.82 0.47
C GLU A 109 0.95 7.47 1.08
N SER A 110 0.86 6.29 1.65
CA SER A 110 -0.27 5.85 2.46
C SER A 110 0.26 5.38 3.80
N HIS A 111 -0.37 5.78 4.90
CA HIS A 111 0.07 5.45 6.23
C HIS A 111 -1.09 4.94 7.07
N ILE A 112 -0.87 3.84 7.77
CA ILE A 112 -1.82 3.29 8.73
C ILE A 112 -1.11 3.25 10.07
N GLY A 113 -1.59 4.03 11.04
CA GLY A 113 -1.02 4.09 12.37
C GLY A 113 -1.98 3.57 13.43
N LEU A 114 -1.46 2.89 14.43
CA LEU A 114 -2.25 2.49 15.60
C LEU A 114 -2.33 3.69 16.55
N SER A 115 -3.54 4.20 16.74
CA SER A 115 -3.78 5.41 17.53
C SER A 115 -3.19 5.33 18.93
N GLY A 116 -2.53 6.40 19.37
CA GLY A 116 -1.90 6.47 20.68
C GLY A 116 -0.62 5.67 20.83
N THR A 117 -0.08 5.14 19.75
CA THR A 117 1.16 4.38 19.76
C THR A 117 2.09 4.86 18.64
N ARG A 118 3.32 4.33 18.64
CA ARG A 118 4.29 4.55 17.56
C ARG A 118 4.24 3.46 16.49
N TYR A 119 3.35 2.48 16.62
CA TYR A 119 3.23 1.39 15.64
C TYR A 119 2.47 1.85 14.41
N GLY A 120 2.95 1.44 13.25
CA GLY A 120 2.30 1.75 11.99
C GLY A 120 2.95 1.08 10.80
N ILE A 121 2.29 1.27 9.66
CA ILE A 121 2.79 0.84 8.36
C ILE A 121 2.85 2.07 7.48
N ASN A 122 4.01 2.32 6.88
CA ASN A 122 4.17 3.38 5.90
C ASN A 122 4.39 2.76 4.53
N TRP A 123 3.63 3.22 3.53
CA TRP A 123 3.64 2.72 2.18
C TRP A 123 3.95 3.87 1.25
N ARG A 124 5.17 3.88 0.68
CA ARG A 124 5.61 4.96 -0.19
C ARG A 124 5.68 4.50 -1.64
N TYR A 125 5.25 5.36 -2.54
CA TYR A 125 5.17 5.10 -3.97
C TYR A 125 6.12 6.02 -4.74
N ASP A 126 6.96 5.45 -5.56
CA ASP A 126 7.96 6.18 -6.34
C ASP A 126 8.05 5.66 -7.77
N LYS A 127 8.83 6.35 -8.59
CA LYS A 127 9.15 5.97 -9.96
C LYS A 127 7.91 5.65 -10.79
N PHE A 128 6.96 6.57 -10.78
CA PHE A 128 5.73 6.41 -11.54
C PHE A 128 6.00 6.30 -13.04
N ARG A 129 5.27 5.41 -13.69
CA ARG A 129 5.35 5.16 -15.12
C ARG A 129 3.94 5.07 -15.71
N PRO A 130 3.79 5.41 -17.00
CA PRO A 130 2.50 5.27 -17.65
C PRO A 130 1.99 3.82 -17.64
N LEU A 131 0.74 3.65 -17.26
CA LEU A 131 0.01 2.40 -17.38
C LEU A 131 -1.36 2.75 -17.94
N GLU A 132 -1.57 2.48 -19.23
CA GLU A 132 -2.73 2.94 -19.98
C GLU A 132 -2.89 4.46 -19.88
N GLN A 133 -4.00 4.95 -19.32
CA GLN A 133 -4.27 6.38 -19.18
C GLN A 133 -3.85 6.93 -17.81
N LYS A 134 -3.20 6.13 -17.00
CA LYS A 134 -2.80 6.50 -15.64
C LYS A 134 -1.31 6.37 -15.45
N GLN A 135 -0.80 7.00 -14.40
CA GLN A 135 0.54 6.76 -13.89
C GLN A 135 0.46 5.73 -12.77
N PHE A 136 1.38 4.78 -12.77
CA PHE A 136 1.43 3.73 -11.74
C PHE A 136 2.84 3.65 -11.16
N PRO A 137 2.98 3.45 -9.84
CA PRO A 137 4.31 3.42 -9.22
C PRO A 137 5.12 2.22 -9.70
N GLY A 138 6.37 2.48 -10.03
CA GLY A 138 7.33 1.43 -10.36
C GLY A 138 8.01 0.87 -9.13
N THR A 139 7.97 1.59 -8.02
CA THR A 139 8.58 1.16 -6.75
C THR A 139 7.63 1.43 -5.60
N MET A 140 7.49 0.44 -4.73
CA MET A 140 6.74 0.57 -3.48
C MET A 140 7.67 0.21 -2.33
N THR A 141 7.78 1.11 -1.36
CA THR A 141 8.58 0.89 -0.15
C THR A 141 7.66 0.81 1.04
N VAL A 142 7.62 -0.36 1.68
CA VAL A 142 6.76 -0.64 2.81
C VAL A 142 7.61 -0.74 4.06
N SER A 143 7.33 0.10 5.04
CA SER A 143 8.07 0.12 6.31
C SER A 143 7.12 -0.14 7.46
N PHE A 144 7.54 -1.02 8.38
CA PHE A 144 6.84 -1.25 9.63
C PHE A 144 7.49 -0.41 10.72
N GLU A 145 6.72 0.49 11.32
CA GLU A 145 7.19 1.43 12.31
C GLU A 145 6.87 0.96 13.73
N GLY A 146 7.70 1.39 14.68
CA GLY A 146 7.49 1.10 16.10
C GLY A 146 8.17 -0.17 16.61
N ALA A 147 8.69 -1.00 15.75
CA ALA A 147 9.47 -2.17 16.14
C ALA A 147 10.88 -1.76 16.59
N ALA A 148 11.49 -2.58 17.44
CA ALA A 148 12.86 -2.35 17.90
C ALA A 148 13.86 -2.35 16.73
N LYS A 149 13.59 -3.17 15.71
CA LYS A 149 14.33 -3.16 14.45
C LYS A 149 13.36 -2.81 13.34
N PRO A 150 13.55 -1.70 12.64
CA PRO A 150 12.72 -1.35 11.51
C PRO A 150 12.76 -2.43 10.44
N VAL A 151 11.60 -2.79 9.91
CA VAL A 151 11.49 -3.74 8.81
C VAL A 151 10.99 -2.98 7.60
N THR A 152 11.75 -3.07 6.50
CA THR A 152 11.40 -2.42 5.25
C THR A 152 11.43 -3.42 4.12
N ALA A 153 10.38 -3.42 3.30
CA ALA A 153 10.31 -4.23 2.10
C ALA A 153 10.20 -3.30 0.90
N VAL A 154 10.94 -3.60 -0.15
CA VAL A 154 10.91 -2.82 -1.40
C VAL A 154 10.41 -3.71 -2.51
N PHE A 155 9.35 -3.25 -3.19
CA PHE A 155 8.79 -3.93 -4.36
C PHE A 155 9.10 -3.08 -5.60
N GLU A 156 9.80 -3.67 -6.55
CA GLU A 156 10.08 -3.02 -7.83
C GLU A 156 9.31 -3.70 -8.95
N LEU A 157 8.59 -2.90 -9.71
CA LEU A 157 7.67 -3.36 -10.73
C LEU A 157 8.27 -3.07 -12.10
N SER A 158 8.60 -4.09 -12.85
CA SER A 158 9.25 -3.95 -14.16
C SER A 158 8.29 -3.99 -15.34
N ARG A 159 7.22 -4.75 -15.21
CA ARG A 159 6.16 -4.84 -16.19
C ARG A 159 4.85 -4.48 -15.54
N LEU A 160 4.14 -3.56 -16.18
CA LEU A 160 2.82 -3.15 -15.75
C LEU A 160 1.82 -3.55 -16.81
N SER A 161 0.81 -4.30 -16.39
CA SER A 161 -0.27 -4.77 -17.23
C SER A 161 -1.57 -4.68 -16.45
N THR A 162 -2.68 -4.40 -17.14
CA THR A 162 -3.96 -4.16 -16.50
C THR A 162 -4.97 -5.27 -16.74
N ASN A 163 -4.56 -6.39 -17.28
CA ASN A 163 -5.52 -7.42 -17.66
C ASN A 163 -5.05 -8.82 -17.31
N LYS A 164 -5.57 -9.76 -18.04
CA LYS A 164 -5.37 -11.22 -17.91
C LYS A 164 -3.91 -11.68 -17.87
N ASP A 165 -2.94 -10.85 -18.16
CA ASP A 165 -1.53 -11.21 -18.02
C ASP A 165 -1.07 -11.30 -16.58
N TRP A 166 -1.96 -11.02 -15.66
CA TRP A 166 -1.74 -11.11 -14.23
C TRP A 166 -2.01 -12.51 -13.65
N GLU A 167 -2.26 -13.47 -14.45
CA GLU A 167 -2.51 -14.84 -14.03
C GLU A 167 -1.27 -15.57 -13.49
#